data_745945631098bb0a25bb88f907c59184
#
_entry.id   745945631098bb0a25bb88f907c59184
#
_cell.length_a   1.000
_cell.length_b   1.000
_cell.length_c   1.000
_cell.angle_alpha   90.00
_cell.angle_beta   90.00
_cell.angle_gamma   90.00
#
_symmetry.space_group_name_H-M   'P 1'
#
loop_
_entity.id
_entity.type
_entity.pdbx_description
1 polymer ?
#
loop_
_entity_poly.entity_id
_entity_poly.type
_entity_poly.pdbx_seq_one_letter_code
_entity_poly.pdbx_strand_id
1 'polypeptide(L)'
;MESLLKVMLLGSSGGIGRAFMNILAQNDISNSIIPHGTKLVLVDRCKDIVVSDQLKKKYAVSFISDVNISSHSDLEKLLIQHQINVLIEVADIETIEFVRVCTSLGVLYLNSGYGVWPDVYAREHPRCLMLVRALEIRNAIINRGAKSSTGVILGSGMNPGIVNALVERGIQRLANLNFIDKNELAADLKYIIFTEEDTTAIPTESKFNDSDFPITWNPQHAFAEFTEQSTGYVSQGRVQWINSRPLDCKFDVVCNDKVINGILVPHEEAVTIGEKYPNVTSGFIYSIPDITARHLPKVRNLKLINPVLLVPKNFELDGYDTVGVLLQTTRYGAYWLGYRNYHHEAAHYDTNATLMQVAAGVLAGTGILLRQFSRISVVEDLDHQIYLDTVCHILGPIVERQIMTDQLFHGFEHQRVGIIR
;
A
#
# COMPACT_ATOMS: atom_id res chain seq x y z
N MET A 1 -1.69 7.25 -37.85
CA MET A 1 -1.85 6.02 -37.02
C MET A 1 -1.56 6.47 -35.61
N GLU A 2 -2.54 6.46 -34.72
CA GLU A 2 -2.28 6.67 -33.30
C GLU A 2 -1.27 5.61 -32.83
N SER A 3 -0.22 6.02 -32.16
CA SER A 3 0.77 5.09 -31.63
C SER A 3 0.10 4.19 -30.59
N LEU A 4 0.23 2.90 -30.74
CA LEU A 4 -0.31 1.92 -29.80
C LEU A 4 0.21 2.22 -28.39
N LEU A 5 -0.69 2.38 -27.41
CA LEU A 5 -0.32 2.59 -26.01
C LEU A 5 0.52 1.40 -25.51
N LYS A 6 1.66 1.69 -24.90
CA LYS A 6 2.58 0.69 -24.34
C LYS A 6 2.74 0.93 -22.84
N VAL A 7 2.27 -0.01 -22.06
CA VAL A 7 2.34 0.00 -20.59
C VAL A 7 3.35 -1.05 -20.15
N MET A 8 4.36 -0.63 -19.41
CA MET A 8 5.33 -1.53 -18.78
C MET A 8 4.91 -1.80 -17.35
N LEU A 9 4.88 -3.08 -16.95
CA LEU A 9 4.72 -3.52 -15.59
C LEU A 9 6.05 -4.10 -15.10
N LEU A 10 6.71 -3.38 -14.21
CA LEU A 10 7.97 -3.79 -13.59
C LEU A 10 7.70 -4.47 -12.26
N GLY A 11 8.27 -5.65 -12.03
CA GLY A 11 7.93 -6.52 -10.90
C GLY A 11 6.77 -7.47 -11.21
N SER A 12 6.60 -7.83 -12.48
CA SER A 12 5.44 -8.59 -12.98
C SER A 12 5.32 -10.02 -12.39
N SER A 13 6.41 -10.64 -11.95
CA SER A 13 6.40 -11.98 -11.31
C SER A 13 6.19 -11.92 -9.79
N GLY A 14 6.26 -10.72 -9.19
CA GLY A 14 5.99 -10.50 -7.77
C GLY A 14 4.52 -10.72 -7.41
N GLY A 15 4.21 -10.75 -6.12
CA GLY A 15 2.84 -10.95 -5.64
C GLY A 15 1.85 -9.92 -6.18
N ILE A 16 2.21 -8.63 -6.09
CA ILE A 16 1.37 -7.51 -6.58
C ILE A 16 1.25 -7.56 -8.11
N GLY A 17 2.37 -7.78 -8.84
CA GLY A 17 2.36 -7.84 -10.29
C GLY A 17 1.46 -8.95 -10.83
N ARG A 18 1.48 -10.14 -10.20
CA ARG A 18 0.56 -11.25 -10.55
C ARG A 18 -0.89 -10.91 -10.24
N ALA A 19 -1.17 -10.37 -9.06
CA ALA A 19 -2.52 -9.93 -8.70
C ALA A 19 -3.05 -8.89 -9.69
N PHE A 20 -2.26 -7.88 -10.04
CA PHE A 20 -2.57 -6.87 -11.04
C PHE A 20 -2.95 -7.49 -12.40
N MET A 21 -2.12 -8.40 -12.91
CA MET A 21 -2.38 -9.06 -14.20
C MET A 21 -3.64 -9.93 -14.17
N ASN A 22 -3.85 -10.66 -13.10
CA ASN A 22 -5.00 -11.57 -12.97
C ASN A 22 -6.31 -10.80 -12.79
N ILE A 23 -6.30 -9.68 -12.07
CA ILE A 23 -7.46 -8.78 -11.98
C ILE A 23 -7.78 -8.18 -13.37
N LEU A 24 -6.78 -7.68 -14.10
CA LEU A 24 -6.99 -7.20 -15.49
C LEU A 24 -7.53 -8.28 -16.41
N ALA A 25 -7.08 -9.53 -16.25
CA ALA A 25 -7.53 -10.64 -17.07
C ALA A 25 -9.02 -10.95 -16.85
N GLN A 26 -9.49 -10.88 -15.61
CA GLN A 26 -10.78 -11.42 -15.19
C GLN A 26 -11.84 -10.35 -14.94
N ASN A 27 -11.45 -9.15 -14.52
CA ASN A 27 -12.39 -8.10 -14.14
C ASN A 27 -12.97 -7.37 -15.38
N ASP A 28 -14.28 -7.09 -15.33
CA ASP A 28 -15.02 -6.47 -16.43
C ASP A 28 -14.65 -5.01 -16.67
N ILE A 29 -14.19 -4.29 -15.62
CA ILE A 29 -13.74 -2.91 -15.76
C ILE A 29 -12.34 -2.75 -16.34
N SER A 30 -11.65 -3.84 -16.65
CA SER A 30 -10.26 -3.81 -17.15
C SER A 30 -10.07 -2.84 -18.33
N ASN A 31 -11.04 -2.78 -19.25
CA ASN A 31 -11.00 -1.89 -20.41
C ASN A 31 -11.12 -0.39 -20.05
N SER A 32 -11.76 -0.05 -18.93
CA SER A 32 -11.86 1.33 -18.44
C SER A 32 -10.61 1.78 -17.69
N ILE A 33 -9.81 0.84 -17.20
CA ILE A 33 -8.53 1.08 -16.54
C ILE A 33 -7.41 1.17 -17.57
N ILE A 34 -7.20 0.08 -18.33
CA ILE A 34 -6.24 0.00 -19.44
C ILE A 34 -7.02 -0.45 -20.68
N PRO A 35 -7.09 0.34 -21.76
CA PRO A 35 -7.83 -0.03 -22.97
C PRO A 35 -7.38 -1.37 -23.52
N HIS A 36 -8.34 -2.21 -23.94
CA HIS A 36 -8.03 -3.49 -24.58
C HIS A 36 -7.24 -3.25 -25.88
N GLY A 37 -6.34 -4.15 -26.20
CA GLY A 37 -5.42 -3.99 -27.33
C GLY A 37 -4.13 -3.23 -26.98
N THR A 38 -4.06 -2.59 -25.78
CA THR A 38 -2.80 -2.00 -25.27
C THR A 38 -1.69 -3.05 -25.26
N LYS A 39 -0.46 -2.63 -25.58
CA LYS A 39 0.71 -3.50 -25.45
C LYS A 39 1.19 -3.49 -23.98
N LEU A 40 1.07 -4.61 -23.31
CA LEU A 40 1.67 -4.83 -21.98
C LEU A 40 3.07 -5.39 -22.12
N VAL A 41 4.06 -4.70 -21.57
CA VAL A 41 5.45 -5.12 -21.51
C VAL A 41 5.75 -5.55 -20.08
N LEU A 42 5.83 -6.85 -19.84
CA LEU A 42 6.03 -7.42 -18.52
C LEU A 42 7.52 -7.60 -18.27
N VAL A 43 8.03 -6.99 -17.20
CA VAL A 43 9.46 -6.96 -16.88
C VAL A 43 9.69 -7.54 -15.52
N ASP A 44 10.65 -8.47 -15.41
CA ASP A 44 11.05 -9.05 -14.14
C ASP A 44 12.48 -9.62 -14.21
N ARG A 45 13.12 -9.74 -13.03
CA ARG A 45 14.38 -10.47 -12.87
C ARG A 45 14.19 -11.99 -12.92
N CYS A 46 12.97 -12.49 -12.70
CA CYS A 46 12.64 -13.90 -12.85
C CYS A 46 12.62 -14.28 -14.34
N LYS A 47 13.08 -15.51 -14.64
CA LYS A 47 13.09 -16.03 -16.02
C LYS A 47 11.69 -16.39 -16.50
N ASP A 48 10.85 -16.90 -15.60
CA ASP A 48 9.53 -17.43 -15.92
C ASP A 48 8.44 -16.46 -15.48
N ILE A 49 7.93 -15.65 -16.40
CA ILE A 49 6.77 -14.79 -16.18
C ILE A 49 5.52 -15.56 -16.66
N VAL A 50 4.67 -15.92 -15.71
CA VAL A 50 3.44 -16.67 -16.01
C VAL A 50 2.30 -15.70 -16.28
N VAL A 51 1.59 -15.90 -17.39
CA VAL A 51 0.47 -15.06 -17.82
C VAL A 51 -0.69 -15.92 -18.31
N SER A 52 -1.90 -15.59 -17.87
CA SER A 52 -3.11 -16.28 -18.28
C SER A 52 -3.46 -16.04 -19.76
N ASP A 53 -4.11 -17.02 -20.39
CA ASP A 53 -4.61 -16.84 -21.77
C ASP A 53 -5.71 -15.79 -21.85
N GLN A 54 -6.44 -15.53 -20.76
CA GLN A 54 -7.43 -14.47 -20.70
C GLN A 54 -6.78 -13.08 -20.84
N LEU A 55 -5.63 -12.85 -20.19
CA LEU A 55 -4.89 -11.59 -20.34
C LEU A 55 -4.39 -11.40 -21.77
N LYS A 56 -3.85 -12.46 -22.40
CA LYS A 56 -3.37 -12.43 -23.80
C LYS A 56 -4.49 -12.17 -24.82
N LYS A 57 -5.74 -12.53 -24.49
CA LYS A 57 -6.90 -12.20 -25.34
C LYS A 57 -7.28 -10.73 -25.28
N LYS A 58 -7.05 -10.05 -24.14
CA LYS A 58 -7.38 -8.64 -23.94
C LYS A 58 -6.26 -7.70 -24.38
N TYR A 59 -5.00 -8.13 -24.23
CA TYR A 59 -3.79 -7.30 -24.37
C TYR A 59 -2.73 -7.96 -25.23
N ALA A 60 -1.97 -7.14 -25.97
CA ALA A 60 -0.78 -7.61 -26.69
C ALA A 60 0.38 -7.74 -25.66
N VAL A 61 0.68 -8.95 -25.19
CA VAL A 61 1.67 -9.19 -24.14
C VAL A 61 3.05 -9.48 -24.71
N SER A 62 4.08 -8.84 -24.19
CA SER A 62 5.48 -9.15 -24.44
C SER A 62 6.26 -9.23 -23.11
N PHE A 63 7.35 -10.01 -23.12
CA PHE A 63 8.12 -10.33 -21.91
C PHE A 63 9.55 -9.84 -22.05
N ILE A 64 10.09 -9.32 -20.96
CA ILE A 64 11.51 -9.00 -20.76
C ILE A 64 11.91 -9.62 -19.44
N SER A 65 12.32 -10.86 -19.49
CA SER A 65 12.70 -11.67 -18.31
C SER A 65 14.21 -11.69 -18.10
N ASP A 66 14.65 -12.10 -16.91
CA ASP A 66 16.07 -12.18 -16.54
C ASP A 66 16.79 -10.81 -16.59
N VAL A 67 16.04 -9.73 -16.33
CA VAL A 67 16.54 -8.36 -16.37
C VAL A 67 16.65 -7.81 -14.96
N ASN A 68 17.86 -7.48 -14.55
CA ASN A 68 18.13 -6.74 -13.33
C ASN A 68 18.38 -5.27 -13.68
N ILE A 69 17.45 -4.40 -13.27
CA ILE A 69 17.63 -2.96 -13.41
C ILE A 69 18.40 -2.49 -12.18
N SER A 70 19.67 -2.16 -12.36
CA SER A 70 20.59 -1.77 -11.29
C SER A 70 21.02 -0.31 -11.35
N SER A 71 20.57 0.42 -12.38
CA SER A 71 20.89 1.83 -12.57
C SER A 71 19.80 2.56 -13.33
N HIS A 72 19.78 3.91 -13.20
CA HIS A 72 18.89 4.77 -14.01
C HIS A 72 19.14 4.60 -15.53
N SER A 73 20.40 4.35 -15.94
CA SER A 73 20.75 4.12 -17.36
C SER A 73 20.14 2.84 -17.91
N ASP A 74 19.99 1.79 -17.09
CA ASP A 74 19.35 0.55 -17.50
C ASP A 74 17.86 0.78 -17.73
N LEU A 75 17.21 1.52 -16.82
CA LEU A 75 15.82 1.91 -16.97
C LEU A 75 15.60 2.78 -18.22
N GLU A 76 16.42 3.81 -18.41
CA GLU A 76 16.32 4.73 -19.53
C GLU A 76 16.43 3.99 -20.87
N LYS A 77 17.42 3.11 -21.03
CA LYS A 77 17.59 2.27 -22.21
C LYS A 77 16.36 1.41 -22.47
N LEU A 78 15.82 0.79 -21.42
CA LEU A 78 14.66 -0.09 -21.51
C LEU A 78 13.43 0.67 -21.98
N LEU A 79 13.16 1.85 -21.38
CA LEU A 79 12.01 2.69 -21.74
C LEU A 79 12.10 3.18 -23.20
N ILE A 80 13.28 3.63 -23.64
CA ILE A 80 13.51 4.10 -25.01
C ILE A 80 13.42 2.95 -26.01
N GLN A 81 14.13 1.84 -25.78
CA GLN A 81 14.16 0.68 -26.69
C GLN A 81 12.75 0.12 -26.94
N HIS A 82 11.91 0.07 -25.92
CA HIS A 82 10.57 -0.47 -26.03
C HIS A 82 9.50 0.61 -26.30
N GLN A 83 9.89 1.89 -26.35
CA GLN A 83 9.01 3.05 -26.58
C GLN A 83 7.83 3.07 -25.61
N ILE A 84 8.13 2.97 -24.32
CA ILE A 84 7.14 2.89 -23.25
C ILE A 84 6.47 4.25 -23.04
N ASN A 85 5.15 4.25 -22.91
CA ASN A 85 4.36 5.44 -22.58
C ASN A 85 4.06 5.54 -21.09
N VAL A 86 3.91 4.38 -20.41
CA VAL A 86 3.54 4.29 -19.01
C VAL A 86 4.40 3.24 -18.32
N LEU A 87 4.99 3.57 -17.18
CA LEU A 87 5.67 2.65 -16.29
C LEU A 87 4.85 2.48 -15.01
N ILE A 88 4.42 1.26 -14.74
CA ILE A 88 3.85 0.83 -13.45
C ILE A 88 4.91 0.03 -12.73
N GLU A 89 5.32 0.49 -11.55
CA GLU A 89 6.39 -0.13 -10.79
C GLU A 89 5.82 -0.70 -9.49
N VAL A 90 5.97 -2.01 -9.33
CA VAL A 90 5.57 -2.78 -8.14
C VAL A 90 6.72 -3.65 -7.65
N ALA A 91 7.95 -3.24 -7.97
CA ALA A 91 9.18 -3.82 -7.50
C ALA A 91 9.76 -2.95 -6.36
N ASP A 92 10.69 -3.51 -5.61
CA ASP A 92 11.36 -2.79 -4.52
C ASP A 92 12.68 -2.19 -5.04
N ILE A 93 12.56 -1.03 -5.70
CA ILE A 93 13.67 -0.35 -6.35
C ILE A 93 13.60 1.18 -6.20
N GLU A 94 14.64 1.87 -6.67
CA GLU A 94 14.87 3.30 -6.48
C GLU A 94 13.78 4.21 -7.07
N THR A 95 13.03 4.88 -6.24
CA THR A 95 11.91 5.72 -6.67
C THR A 95 12.34 7.06 -7.25
N ILE A 96 13.31 7.77 -6.62
CA ILE A 96 13.72 9.13 -7.04
C ILE A 96 14.28 9.12 -8.47
N GLU A 97 15.17 8.17 -8.76
CA GLU A 97 15.79 8.06 -10.06
C GLU A 97 14.78 7.62 -11.13
N PHE A 98 13.83 6.77 -10.77
CA PHE A 98 12.78 6.34 -11.69
C PHE A 98 11.84 7.49 -12.07
N VAL A 99 11.41 8.29 -11.12
CA VAL A 99 10.63 9.51 -11.39
C VAL A 99 11.41 10.47 -12.28
N ARG A 100 12.72 10.66 -12.02
CA ARG A 100 13.56 11.53 -12.83
C ARG A 100 13.67 11.06 -14.28
N VAL A 101 13.95 9.78 -14.50
CA VAL A 101 14.05 9.21 -15.85
C VAL A 101 12.69 9.30 -16.56
N CYS A 102 11.61 8.88 -15.92
CA CYS A 102 10.29 8.91 -16.52
C CYS A 102 9.86 10.33 -16.90
N THR A 103 10.05 11.29 -16.00
CA THR A 103 9.69 12.70 -16.29
C THR A 103 10.55 13.31 -17.40
N SER A 104 11.84 12.97 -17.48
CA SER A 104 12.73 13.44 -18.57
C SER A 104 12.34 12.90 -19.94
N LEU A 105 11.80 11.69 -20.00
CA LEU A 105 11.37 11.00 -21.23
C LEU A 105 9.88 11.25 -21.57
N GLY A 106 9.12 11.92 -20.71
CA GLY A 106 7.68 12.09 -20.89
C GLY A 106 6.89 10.79 -20.67
N VAL A 107 7.45 9.82 -19.93
CA VAL A 107 6.80 8.55 -19.57
C VAL A 107 5.99 8.74 -18.31
N LEU A 108 4.71 8.41 -18.34
CA LEU A 108 3.85 8.41 -17.18
C LEU A 108 4.35 7.35 -16.16
N TYR A 109 4.32 7.69 -14.86
CA TYR A 109 4.85 6.80 -13.83
C TYR A 109 3.90 6.63 -12.66
N LEU A 110 3.81 5.40 -12.16
CA LEU A 110 3.09 5.05 -10.94
C LEU A 110 3.86 3.97 -10.16
N ASN A 111 3.89 4.11 -8.83
CA ASN A 111 4.37 3.05 -7.94
C ASN A 111 3.40 2.79 -6.77
N SER A 112 3.59 1.67 -6.07
CA SER A 112 2.81 1.28 -4.90
C SER A 112 3.45 1.68 -3.56
N GLY A 113 4.70 2.12 -3.55
CA GLY A 113 5.46 2.47 -2.34
C GLY A 113 6.77 3.19 -2.69
N TYR A 114 7.55 3.55 -1.68
CA TYR A 114 8.79 4.30 -1.83
C TYR A 114 10.00 3.40 -1.55
N GLY A 115 10.82 3.18 -2.55
CA GLY A 115 11.99 2.30 -2.47
C GLY A 115 13.31 3.01 -2.71
N VAL A 116 14.39 2.37 -2.27
CA VAL A 116 15.77 2.70 -2.60
C VAL A 116 16.50 1.44 -3.04
N TRP A 117 17.60 1.61 -3.79
CA TRP A 117 18.46 0.48 -4.09
C TRP A 117 18.89 -0.21 -2.79
N PRO A 118 18.71 -1.53 -2.64
CA PRO A 118 19.04 -2.26 -1.39
C PRO A 118 20.48 -2.01 -0.92
N ASP A 119 21.44 -1.92 -1.86
CA ASP A 119 22.84 -1.66 -1.57
C ASP A 119 23.09 -0.22 -1.08
N VAL A 120 22.30 0.73 -1.55
CA VAL A 120 22.39 2.13 -1.14
C VAL A 120 21.83 2.29 0.26
N TYR A 121 20.67 1.70 0.53
CA TYR A 121 20.06 1.72 1.85
C TYR A 121 20.97 1.11 2.92
N ALA A 122 21.56 -0.04 2.64
CA ALA A 122 22.46 -0.72 3.58
C ALA A 122 23.76 0.06 3.88
N ARG A 123 24.26 0.87 2.93
CA ARG A 123 25.49 1.64 3.08
C ARG A 123 25.29 3.00 3.72
N GLU A 124 24.24 3.72 3.29
CA GLU A 124 24.06 5.13 3.65
C GLU A 124 23.31 5.34 4.96
N HIS A 125 22.46 4.39 5.34
CA HIS A 125 21.52 4.61 6.44
C HIS A 125 21.33 3.41 7.39
N PRO A 126 22.41 2.87 7.99
CA PRO A 126 22.28 1.71 8.89
C PRO A 126 21.46 2.00 10.17
N ARG A 127 21.07 3.25 10.40
CA ARG A 127 20.27 3.72 11.55
C ARG A 127 19.04 4.54 11.16
N CYS A 128 18.77 4.71 9.87
CA CYS A 128 17.58 5.44 9.43
C CYS A 128 16.36 4.53 9.50
N LEU A 129 15.31 5.00 10.12
CA LEU A 129 14.02 4.32 10.14
C LEU A 129 13.39 4.33 8.75
N MET A 130 12.71 3.25 8.38
CA MET A 130 12.07 3.11 7.05
C MET A 130 11.11 4.26 6.77
N LEU A 131 10.27 4.63 7.74
CA LEU A 131 9.36 5.76 7.62
C LEU A 131 10.09 7.07 7.28
N VAL A 132 11.18 7.38 7.98
CA VAL A 132 11.95 8.61 7.74
C VAL A 132 12.47 8.62 6.30
N ARG A 133 12.99 7.49 5.84
CA ARG A 133 13.50 7.37 4.47
C ARG A 133 12.41 7.50 3.42
N ALA A 134 11.27 6.85 3.61
CA ALA A 134 10.11 6.96 2.73
C ALA A 134 9.63 8.41 2.58
N LEU A 135 9.55 9.14 3.70
CA LEU A 135 9.17 10.55 3.72
C LEU A 135 10.22 11.46 3.04
N GLU A 136 11.51 11.19 3.22
CA GLU A 136 12.58 11.93 2.54
C GLU A 136 12.47 11.76 1.02
N ILE A 137 12.25 10.53 0.53
CA ILE A 137 12.04 10.21 -0.89
C ILE A 137 10.82 10.98 -1.43
N ARG A 138 9.67 10.82 -0.77
CA ARG A 138 8.43 11.50 -1.13
C ARG A 138 8.62 13.02 -1.23
N ASN A 139 9.18 13.63 -0.21
CA ASN A 139 9.37 15.08 -0.15
C ASN A 139 10.37 15.58 -1.19
N ALA A 140 11.44 14.82 -1.44
CA ALA A 140 12.40 15.15 -2.48
C ALA A 140 11.76 15.18 -3.88
N ILE A 141 10.82 14.27 -4.15
CA ILE A 141 10.13 14.20 -5.43
C ILE A 141 9.08 15.32 -5.55
N ILE A 142 8.23 15.50 -4.53
CA ILE A 142 7.15 16.50 -4.55
C ILE A 142 7.71 17.92 -4.65
N ASN A 143 8.75 18.25 -3.89
CA ASN A 143 9.36 19.57 -3.91
C ASN A 143 10.03 19.91 -5.25
N ARG A 144 10.52 18.89 -5.98
CA ARG A 144 11.09 19.07 -7.33
C ARG A 144 10.03 19.10 -8.43
N GLY A 145 8.88 18.47 -8.19
CA GLY A 145 7.89 18.14 -9.22
C GLY A 145 6.86 19.18 -9.53
N ALA A 146 6.84 20.33 -8.83
CA ALA A 146 5.84 21.38 -9.04
C ALA A 146 5.76 21.95 -10.48
N LYS A 147 6.66 21.54 -11.38
CA LYS A 147 6.73 21.97 -12.78
C LYS A 147 6.73 20.83 -13.80
N SER A 148 6.46 19.58 -13.39
CA SER A 148 6.43 18.46 -14.35
C SER A 148 5.18 18.51 -15.22
N SER A 149 5.36 18.41 -16.54
CA SER A 149 4.26 18.16 -17.48
C SER A 149 3.91 16.69 -17.62
N THR A 150 4.70 15.80 -17.01
CA THR A 150 4.51 14.35 -17.04
C THR A 150 3.77 13.91 -15.80
N GLY A 151 2.74 13.07 -15.96
CA GLY A 151 1.97 12.52 -14.87
C GLY A 151 2.76 11.51 -14.04
N VAL A 152 2.76 11.69 -12.72
CA VAL A 152 3.36 10.78 -11.74
C VAL A 152 2.40 10.60 -10.57
N ILE A 153 2.11 9.36 -10.20
CA ILE A 153 1.34 9.03 -9.00
C ILE A 153 2.21 8.16 -8.10
N LEU A 154 2.40 8.59 -6.86
CA LEU A 154 3.25 7.93 -5.88
C LEU A 154 2.42 7.28 -4.77
N GLY A 155 2.84 6.09 -4.34
CA GLY A 155 2.24 5.39 -3.21
C GLY A 155 0.79 4.96 -3.48
N SER A 156 0.50 4.44 -4.68
CA SER A 156 -0.84 3.97 -5.05
C SER A 156 -1.00 2.47 -4.79
N GLY A 157 -1.07 2.11 -3.53
CA GLY A 157 -1.33 0.76 -3.05
C GLY A 157 -2.57 0.71 -2.15
N MET A 158 -2.50 -0.09 -1.08
CA MET A 158 -3.51 -0.10 -0.02
C MET A 158 -3.17 0.93 1.05
N ASN A 159 -1.99 0.82 1.63
CA ASN A 159 -1.37 1.68 2.63
C ASN A 159 0.15 1.81 2.31
N PRO A 160 0.59 2.95 1.75
CA PRO A 160 -0.20 4.13 1.34
C PRO A 160 -1.08 3.85 0.10
N GLY A 161 -2.14 4.61 -0.05
CA GLY A 161 -2.99 4.56 -1.23
C GLY A 161 -4.48 4.61 -0.90
N ILE A 162 -5.17 3.47 -0.93
CA ILE A 162 -6.62 3.38 -0.72
C ILE A 162 -7.01 4.04 0.61
N VAL A 163 -6.29 3.80 1.70
CA VAL A 163 -6.60 4.38 3.01
C VAL A 163 -6.55 5.91 3.02
N ASN A 164 -5.67 6.53 2.21
CA ASN A 164 -5.61 8.00 2.06
C ASN A 164 -6.89 8.53 1.40
N ALA A 165 -7.38 7.84 0.36
CA ALA A 165 -8.65 8.19 -0.28
C ALA A 165 -9.86 7.95 0.65
N LEU A 166 -9.81 6.92 1.50
CA LEU A 166 -10.84 6.64 2.49
C LEU A 166 -10.96 7.75 3.54
N VAL A 167 -9.86 8.40 3.94
CA VAL A 167 -9.92 9.57 4.84
C VAL A 167 -10.81 10.66 4.25
N GLU A 168 -10.57 11.05 2.99
CA GLU A 168 -11.34 12.08 2.31
C GLU A 168 -12.82 11.70 2.15
N ARG A 169 -13.07 10.44 1.78
CA ARG A 169 -14.42 9.88 1.70
C ARG A 169 -15.13 9.89 3.04
N GLY A 170 -14.44 9.48 4.10
CA GLY A 170 -15.00 9.40 5.46
C GLY A 170 -15.35 10.77 6.03
N ILE A 171 -14.50 11.77 5.84
CA ILE A 171 -14.78 13.16 6.23
C ILE A 171 -16.04 13.67 5.53
N GLN A 172 -16.13 13.46 4.21
CA GLN A 172 -17.33 13.86 3.45
C GLN A 172 -18.59 13.11 3.93
N ARG A 173 -18.45 11.81 4.19
CA ARG A 173 -19.58 10.97 4.65
C ARG A 173 -20.08 11.38 6.02
N LEU A 174 -19.18 11.58 6.98
CA LEU A 174 -19.52 11.97 8.34
C LEU A 174 -20.09 13.40 8.40
N ALA A 175 -19.58 14.32 7.56
CA ALA A 175 -20.16 15.65 7.40
C ALA A 175 -21.60 15.61 6.91
N ASN A 176 -21.87 14.81 5.88
CA ASN A 176 -23.21 14.62 5.33
C ASN A 176 -24.18 14.01 6.36
N LEU A 177 -23.73 13.04 7.15
CA LEU A 177 -24.55 12.42 8.20
C LEU A 177 -24.96 13.41 9.30
N ASN A 178 -24.13 14.41 9.55
CA ASN A 178 -24.37 15.45 10.57
C ASN A 178 -24.93 16.76 9.99
N PHE A 179 -25.17 16.82 8.68
CA PHE A 179 -25.69 18.02 7.99
C PHE A 179 -24.81 19.25 8.18
N ILE A 180 -23.49 19.08 8.19
CA ILE A 180 -22.51 20.17 8.34
C ILE A 180 -21.56 20.23 7.14
N ASP A 181 -20.81 21.33 7.03
CA ASP A 181 -19.77 21.49 6.02
C ASP A 181 -18.57 20.56 6.28
N LYS A 182 -17.94 20.11 5.20
CA LYS A 182 -16.74 19.24 5.26
C LYS A 182 -15.61 19.88 6.05
N ASN A 183 -15.40 21.20 5.90
CA ASN A 183 -14.31 21.90 6.60
C ASN A 183 -14.61 22.04 8.09
N GLU A 184 -15.87 22.22 8.46
CA GLU A 184 -16.31 22.22 9.86
C GLU A 184 -16.03 20.86 10.50
N LEU A 185 -16.37 19.76 9.81
CA LEU A 185 -16.06 18.43 10.32
C LEU A 185 -14.56 18.22 10.43
N ALA A 186 -13.78 18.58 9.40
CA ALA A 186 -12.33 18.43 9.38
C ALA A 186 -11.67 19.19 10.55
N ALA A 187 -12.18 20.39 10.89
CA ALA A 187 -11.69 21.16 12.04
C ALA A 187 -12.04 20.54 13.40
N ASP A 188 -13.08 19.70 13.47
CA ASP A 188 -13.52 19.00 14.68
C ASP A 188 -12.91 17.60 14.85
N LEU A 189 -12.15 17.11 13.87
CA LEU A 189 -11.47 15.83 13.94
C LEU A 189 -10.45 15.82 15.09
N LYS A 190 -10.49 14.75 15.88
CA LYS A 190 -9.55 14.48 16.98
C LYS A 190 -8.55 13.39 16.62
N TYR A 191 -9.05 12.28 16.03
CA TYR A 191 -8.25 11.15 15.63
C TYR A 191 -8.54 10.72 14.20
N ILE A 192 -7.49 10.37 13.48
CA ILE A 192 -7.52 9.61 12.22
C ILE A 192 -6.60 8.40 12.44
N ILE A 193 -7.17 7.24 12.69
CA ILE A 193 -6.39 6.03 12.98
C ILE A 193 -6.59 5.04 11.84
N PHE A 194 -5.50 4.73 11.16
CA PHE A 194 -5.45 3.64 10.21
C PHE A 194 -5.44 2.33 10.96
N THR A 195 -6.23 1.36 10.51
CA THR A 195 -6.41 0.09 11.20
C THR A 195 -6.32 -1.05 10.23
N GLU A 196 -5.58 -2.09 10.60
CA GLU A 196 -5.50 -3.31 9.82
C GLU A 196 -5.62 -4.53 10.74
N GLU A 197 -6.40 -5.50 10.29
CA GLU A 197 -6.52 -6.80 10.91
C GLU A 197 -6.33 -7.89 9.87
N ASP A 198 -5.19 -8.54 9.90
CA ASP A 198 -4.90 -9.71 9.10
C ASP A 198 -5.10 -10.99 9.94
N THR A 199 -6.12 -11.76 9.58
CA THR A 199 -6.48 -13.01 10.26
C THR A 199 -6.01 -14.26 9.51
N THR A 200 -5.04 -14.09 8.60
CA THR A 200 -4.53 -15.18 7.76
C THR A 200 -4.15 -16.40 8.59
N ALA A 201 -4.74 -17.52 8.26
CA ALA A 201 -4.48 -18.82 8.83
C ALA A 201 -4.19 -19.84 7.73
N ILE A 202 -3.44 -20.87 8.10
CA ILE A 202 -3.18 -22.06 7.28
C ILE A 202 -3.79 -23.25 8.00
N PRO A 203 -4.87 -23.87 7.46
CA PRO A 203 -5.62 -24.95 8.12
C PRO A 203 -4.78 -26.19 8.37
N THR A 204 -3.85 -26.48 7.48
CA THR A 204 -2.89 -27.58 7.64
C THR A 204 -1.60 -27.05 8.26
N GLU A 205 -1.16 -27.64 9.38
CA GLU A 205 0.15 -27.30 9.98
C GLU A 205 1.27 -27.53 8.96
N SER A 206 1.53 -26.51 8.16
CA SER A 206 2.73 -26.47 7.35
C SER A 206 3.92 -26.45 8.30
N LYS A 207 4.89 -27.32 8.09
CA LYS A 207 6.10 -27.38 8.92
C LYS A 207 6.98 -26.20 8.53
N PHE A 208 6.81 -25.09 9.24
CA PHE A 208 7.73 -23.97 9.15
C PHE A 208 8.95 -24.23 10.04
N ASN A 209 10.11 -23.89 9.53
CA ASN A 209 11.36 -23.90 10.31
C ASN A 209 11.42 -22.64 11.19
N ASP A 210 12.31 -22.64 12.19
CA ASP A 210 12.47 -21.50 13.09
C ASP A 210 13.03 -20.22 12.39
N SER A 211 13.62 -20.37 11.21
CA SER A 211 14.06 -19.25 10.37
C SER A 211 12.98 -18.74 9.41
N ASP A 212 11.86 -19.46 9.24
CA ASP A 212 10.83 -19.07 8.31
C ASP A 212 10.03 -17.90 8.89
N PHE A 213 9.78 -16.90 8.01
CA PHE A 213 8.98 -15.74 8.34
C PHE A 213 7.78 -15.65 7.37
N PRO A 214 6.66 -16.32 7.75
CA PRO A 214 5.46 -16.32 6.92
C PRO A 214 4.68 -15.03 7.08
N ILE A 215 4.28 -14.41 5.95
CA ILE A 215 3.43 -13.21 5.91
C ILE A 215 2.73 -13.09 4.54
N THR A 216 1.70 -12.27 4.48
CA THR A 216 0.82 -12.07 3.32
C THR A 216 1.33 -11.05 2.29
N TRP A 217 2.33 -10.23 2.64
CA TRP A 217 2.93 -9.19 1.78
C TRP A 217 4.46 -9.28 1.79
N ASN A 218 5.21 -8.22 1.53
CA ASN A 218 6.68 -8.27 1.42
C ASN A 218 7.34 -8.67 2.76
N PRO A 219 7.87 -9.91 2.90
CA PRO A 219 8.39 -10.39 4.17
C PRO A 219 9.59 -9.60 4.70
N GLN A 220 10.42 -9.03 3.82
CA GLN A 220 11.61 -8.28 4.21
C GLN A 220 11.22 -6.91 4.77
N HIS A 221 10.29 -6.22 4.11
CA HIS A 221 9.75 -4.95 4.61
C HIS A 221 8.99 -5.16 5.92
N ALA A 222 8.10 -6.13 5.98
CA ALA A 222 7.34 -6.43 7.18
C ALA A 222 8.24 -6.72 8.39
N PHE A 223 9.27 -7.54 8.19
CA PHE A 223 10.20 -7.83 9.28
C PHE A 223 10.94 -6.58 9.75
N ALA A 224 11.46 -5.76 8.82
CA ALA A 224 12.13 -4.53 9.15
C ALA A 224 11.20 -3.58 9.93
N GLU A 225 10.01 -3.35 9.41
CA GLU A 225 8.99 -2.48 9.98
C GLU A 225 8.58 -2.89 11.40
N PHE A 226 8.35 -4.19 11.65
CA PHE A 226 7.95 -4.68 12.97
C PHE A 226 9.07 -4.65 14.00
N THR A 227 10.33 -4.67 13.57
CA THR A 227 11.51 -4.80 14.44
C THR A 227 12.35 -3.53 14.55
N GLU A 228 11.96 -2.43 13.92
CA GLU A 228 12.61 -1.13 14.08
C GLU A 228 12.76 -0.74 15.55
N GLN A 229 13.77 0.08 15.86
CA GLN A 229 14.11 0.46 17.24
C GLN A 229 13.08 1.43 17.86
N SER A 230 12.32 2.11 17.03
CA SER A 230 11.33 3.10 17.44
C SER A 230 10.07 2.97 16.60
N THR A 231 8.96 3.36 17.18
CA THR A 231 7.69 3.57 16.48
C THR A 231 7.21 5.00 16.72
N GLY A 232 6.07 5.37 16.14
CA GLY A 232 5.55 6.72 16.35
C GLY A 232 4.17 6.92 15.78
N TYR A 233 3.61 8.05 16.14
CA TYR A 233 2.33 8.57 15.67
C TYR A 233 2.47 10.07 15.39
N VAL A 234 1.52 10.69 14.73
CA VAL A 234 1.52 12.14 14.52
C VAL A 234 0.56 12.80 15.50
N SER A 235 0.99 13.92 16.08
CA SER A 235 0.12 14.80 16.84
C SER A 235 0.54 16.25 16.60
N GLN A 236 -0.44 17.13 16.41
CA GLN A 236 -0.19 18.55 16.10
C GLN A 236 0.74 18.74 14.88
N GLY A 237 0.54 17.93 13.83
CA GLY A 237 1.32 17.97 12.59
C GLY A 237 2.79 17.53 12.74
N ARG A 238 3.16 16.87 13.84
CA ARG A 238 4.53 16.43 14.12
C ARG A 238 4.57 14.98 14.56
N VAL A 239 5.59 14.25 14.10
CA VAL A 239 5.81 12.88 14.53
C VAL A 239 6.23 12.87 16.00
N GLN A 240 5.52 12.08 16.80
CA GLN A 240 5.82 11.78 18.20
C GLN A 240 6.46 10.39 18.24
N TRP A 241 7.77 10.35 18.47
CA TRP A 241 8.51 9.10 18.52
C TRP A 241 8.37 8.40 19.88
N ILE A 242 8.14 7.09 19.83
CA ILE A 242 8.18 6.20 20.98
C ILE A 242 9.46 5.36 20.84
N ASN A 243 10.36 5.48 21.81
CA ASN A 243 11.62 4.73 21.85
C ASN A 243 11.37 3.28 22.29
N SER A 244 10.62 2.55 21.48
CA SER A 244 10.28 1.15 21.67
C SER A 244 9.94 0.55 20.31
N ARG A 245 10.18 -0.74 20.12
CA ARG A 245 9.86 -1.41 18.86
C ARG A 245 8.35 -1.44 18.65
N PRO A 246 7.87 -1.44 17.41
CA PRO A 246 6.45 -1.59 17.10
C PRO A 246 5.81 -2.80 17.79
N LEU A 247 6.49 -3.94 17.81
CA LEU A 247 6.02 -5.16 18.48
C LEU A 247 5.74 -5.01 19.96
N ASP A 248 6.41 -4.07 20.63
CA ASP A 248 6.29 -3.81 22.07
C ASP A 248 5.24 -2.72 22.36
N CYS A 249 4.68 -2.07 21.34
CA CYS A 249 3.70 -0.98 21.42
C CYS A 249 2.35 -1.41 20.89
N LYS A 250 1.47 -1.93 21.75
CA LYS A 250 0.13 -2.39 21.37
C LYS A 250 -0.96 -1.46 21.84
N PHE A 251 -1.97 -1.30 21.00
CA PHE A 251 -3.12 -0.42 21.25
C PHE A 251 -4.42 -1.10 20.85
N ASP A 252 -5.46 -0.81 21.62
CA ASP A 252 -6.82 -1.24 21.30
C ASP A 252 -7.49 -0.18 20.41
N VAL A 253 -8.05 -0.61 19.29
CA VAL A 253 -8.75 0.24 18.34
C VAL A 253 -9.86 -0.52 17.63
N VAL A 254 -10.92 0.17 17.24
CA VAL A 254 -11.96 -0.42 16.40
C VAL A 254 -11.44 -0.63 14.98
N CYS A 255 -11.59 -1.85 14.49
CA CYS A 255 -11.41 -2.22 13.10
C CYS A 255 -12.68 -2.90 12.60
N ASN A 256 -13.45 -2.22 11.77
CA ASN A 256 -14.77 -2.64 11.30
C ASN A 256 -15.77 -2.86 12.46
N ASP A 257 -16.08 -4.09 12.81
CA ASP A 257 -17.14 -4.49 13.73
C ASP A 257 -16.65 -4.91 15.13
N LYS A 258 -15.36 -4.84 15.38
CA LYS A 258 -14.73 -5.26 16.66
C LYS A 258 -13.56 -4.37 17.07
N VAL A 259 -13.20 -4.47 18.33
CA VAL A 259 -11.95 -3.92 18.85
C VAL A 259 -10.84 -4.93 18.62
N ILE A 260 -9.75 -4.50 17.99
CA ILE A 260 -8.52 -5.27 17.82
C ILE A 260 -7.43 -4.75 18.75
N ASN A 261 -6.50 -5.62 19.13
CA ASN A 261 -5.27 -5.26 19.82
C ASN A 261 -4.10 -5.39 18.84
N GLY A 262 -3.66 -4.27 18.30
CA GLY A 262 -2.63 -4.22 17.26
C GLY A 262 -1.38 -3.48 17.69
N ILE A 263 -0.29 -3.68 16.97
CA ILE A 263 0.97 -2.96 17.13
C ILE A 263 0.88 -1.59 16.48
N LEU A 264 1.52 -0.58 17.06
CA LEU A 264 1.67 0.74 16.44
C LEU A 264 2.82 0.67 15.43
N VAL A 265 2.49 0.74 14.15
CA VAL A 265 3.45 0.70 13.06
C VAL A 265 3.73 2.12 12.57
N PRO A 266 5.00 2.53 12.41
CA PRO A 266 5.33 3.81 11.81
C PRO A 266 5.11 3.73 10.29
N HIS A 267 4.12 4.46 9.79
CA HIS A 267 3.72 4.38 8.39
C HIS A 267 3.48 5.78 7.78
N GLU A 268 3.81 5.96 6.50
CA GLU A 268 3.85 7.27 5.85
C GLU A 268 2.49 7.97 5.75
N GLU A 269 1.40 7.23 5.54
CA GLU A 269 0.06 7.86 5.46
C GLU A 269 -0.36 8.48 6.80
N ALA A 270 0.08 7.92 7.93
CA ALA A 270 -0.17 8.54 9.24
C ALA A 270 0.49 9.92 9.33
N VAL A 271 1.68 10.07 8.73
CA VAL A 271 2.40 11.34 8.72
C VAL A 271 1.79 12.31 7.72
N THR A 272 1.58 11.89 6.48
CA THR A 272 1.11 12.78 5.42
C THR A 272 -0.31 13.30 5.67
N ILE A 273 -1.18 12.44 6.19
CA ILE A 273 -2.52 12.82 6.63
C ILE A 273 -2.47 13.69 7.89
N GLY A 274 -1.59 13.39 8.85
CA GLY A 274 -1.38 14.23 10.03
C GLY A 274 -0.83 15.62 9.70
N GLU A 275 -0.01 15.76 8.66
CA GLU A 275 0.43 17.06 8.13
C GLU A 275 -0.73 17.83 7.45
N LYS A 276 -1.55 17.13 6.67
CA LYS A 276 -2.73 17.71 6.00
C LYS A 276 -3.80 18.18 6.97
N TYR A 277 -3.95 17.47 8.10
CA TYR A 277 -4.90 17.78 9.18
C TYR A 277 -4.15 18.02 10.50
N PRO A 278 -3.48 19.17 10.69
CA PRO A 278 -2.50 19.38 11.77
C PRO A 278 -3.07 19.35 13.19
N ASN A 279 -4.39 19.49 13.34
CA ASN A 279 -5.05 19.40 14.65
C ASN A 279 -5.37 17.95 15.09
N VAL A 280 -5.09 16.98 14.24
CA VAL A 280 -5.45 15.58 14.44
C VAL A 280 -4.28 14.80 15.04
N THR A 281 -4.61 13.79 15.84
CA THR A 281 -3.66 12.73 16.16
C THR A 281 -3.89 11.56 15.18
N SER A 282 -2.84 11.15 14.46
CA SER A 282 -2.88 10.10 13.45
C SER A 282 -1.85 9.01 13.72
N GLY A 283 -2.21 7.77 13.47
CA GLY A 283 -1.31 6.62 13.61
C GLY A 283 -1.86 5.39 12.91
N PHE A 284 -1.03 4.36 12.75
CA PHE A 284 -1.40 3.09 12.13
C PHE A 284 -1.29 1.95 13.13
N ILE A 285 -2.39 1.25 13.37
CA ILE A 285 -2.47 0.10 14.29
C ILE A 285 -2.77 -1.16 13.48
N TYR A 286 -1.86 -2.12 13.54
CA TYR A 286 -1.89 -3.35 12.77
C TYR A 286 -1.96 -4.59 13.69
N SER A 287 -3.01 -5.38 13.54
CA SER A 287 -3.12 -6.71 14.14
C SER A 287 -2.58 -7.74 13.16
N ILE A 288 -1.32 -8.12 13.38
CA ILE A 288 -0.59 -9.05 12.51
C ILE A 288 -1.13 -10.48 12.62
N PRO A 289 -1.01 -11.33 11.57
CA PRO A 289 -1.46 -12.72 11.62
C PRO A 289 -0.83 -13.50 12.76
N ASP A 290 -1.58 -14.36 13.41
CA ASP A 290 -1.07 -15.24 14.48
C ASP A 290 0.12 -16.09 14.04
N ILE A 291 0.09 -16.57 12.80
CA ILE A 291 1.20 -17.33 12.24
C ILE A 291 2.48 -16.53 12.17
N THR A 292 2.40 -15.26 11.75
CA THR A 292 3.52 -14.32 11.71
C THR A 292 4.00 -14.00 13.12
N ALA A 293 3.08 -13.69 14.04
CA ALA A 293 3.37 -13.37 15.44
C ALA A 293 4.12 -14.49 16.16
N ARG A 294 3.81 -15.74 15.88
CA ARG A 294 4.48 -16.92 16.47
C ARG A 294 5.90 -17.13 15.95
N HIS A 295 6.20 -16.66 14.75
CA HIS A 295 7.54 -16.81 14.13
C HIS A 295 8.48 -15.65 14.43
N LEU A 296 7.96 -14.44 14.60
CA LEU A 296 8.74 -13.23 14.88
C LEU A 296 9.79 -13.37 16.00
N PRO A 297 9.46 -13.92 17.19
CA PRO A 297 10.44 -14.04 18.29
C PRO A 297 11.62 -14.97 18.00
N LYS A 298 11.47 -15.89 17.05
CA LYS A 298 12.49 -16.86 16.67
C LYS A 298 13.52 -16.26 15.71
N VAL A 299 13.14 -15.22 14.98
CA VAL A 299 13.98 -14.59 13.99
C VAL A 299 14.76 -13.42 14.61
N ARG A 300 16.09 -13.55 14.67
CA ARG A 300 16.97 -12.60 15.35
C ARG A 300 17.69 -11.61 14.43
N ASN A 301 17.66 -11.85 13.11
CA ASN A 301 18.42 -11.06 12.16
C ASN A 301 17.79 -11.15 10.76
N LEU A 302 17.61 -9.99 10.11
CA LEU A 302 17.09 -9.89 8.74
C LEU A 302 17.85 -10.76 7.72
N LYS A 303 19.16 -10.92 7.91
CA LYS A 303 20.01 -11.75 7.02
C LYS A 303 19.80 -13.27 7.19
N LEU A 304 19.12 -13.69 8.28
CA LEU A 304 18.91 -15.07 8.63
C LEU A 304 17.46 -15.53 8.44
N ILE A 305 16.57 -14.63 8.05
CA ILE A 305 15.19 -15.01 7.75
C ILE A 305 15.10 -15.72 6.41
N ASN A 306 14.28 -16.75 6.38
CA ASN A 306 13.76 -17.33 5.16
C ASN A 306 12.38 -16.71 4.88
N PRO A 307 12.27 -15.76 3.95
CA PRO A 307 11.01 -15.07 3.70
C PRO A 307 10.01 -16.01 3.03
N VAL A 308 8.82 -16.14 3.62
CA VAL A 308 7.76 -17.00 3.10
C VAL A 308 6.51 -16.16 2.80
N LEU A 309 6.27 -15.92 1.53
CA LEU A 309 5.06 -15.23 1.09
C LEU A 309 3.88 -16.22 1.06
N LEU A 310 2.83 -15.91 1.83
CA LEU A 310 1.62 -16.71 1.94
C LEU A 310 0.68 -16.39 0.76
N VAL A 311 0.69 -17.25 -0.26
CA VAL A 311 -0.17 -17.16 -1.44
C VAL A 311 -0.86 -18.48 -1.75
N PRO A 312 -2.05 -18.49 -2.40
CA PRO A 312 -2.82 -19.71 -2.66
C PRO A 312 -2.06 -20.77 -3.44
N LYS A 313 -1.12 -20.35 -4.29
CA LYS A 313 -0.26 -21.28 -5.04
C LYS A 313 0.54 -22.25 -4.15
N ASN A 314 0.94 -21.78 -2.95
CA ASN A 314 1.83 -22.50 -2.07
C ASN A 314 1.13 -23.02 -0.81
N PHE A 315 0.00 -22.42 -0.43
CA PHE A 315 -0.69 -22.70 0.82
C PHE A 315 -2.20 -22.62 0.63
N GLU A 316 -2.94 -23.46 1.32
CA GLU A 316 -4.36 -23.26 1.53
C GLU A 316 -4.51 -22.16 2.58
N LEU A 317 -5.09 -21.04 2.19
CA LEU A 317 -5.25 -19.86 3.04
C LEU A 317 -6.70 -19.73 3.50
N ASP A 318 -6.88 -19.49 4.79
CA ASP A 318 -8.15 -19.13 5.41
C ASP A 318 -8.03 -17.74 6.08
N GLY A 319 -9.17 -17.16 6.42
CA GLY A 319 -9.25 -15.86 7.04
C GLY A 319 -9.45 -14.71 6.04
N TYR A 320 -9.18 -13.52 6.52
CA TYR A 320 -9.40 -12.27 5.78
C TYR A 320 -8.38 -11.21 6.18
N ASP A 321 -8.28 -10.19 5.36
CA ASP A 321 -7.59 -8.94 5.65
C ASP A 321 -8.60 -7.78 5.64
N THR A 322 -8.66 -7.04 6.76
CA THR A 322 -9.51 -5.86 6.95
C THR A 322 -8.64 -4.64 7.12
N VAL A 323 -8.71 -3.71 6.17
CA VAL A 323 -7.95 -2.45 6.23
C VAL A 323 -8.90 -1.28 6.09
N GLY A 324 -8.72 -0.26 6.94
CA GLY A 324 -9.58 0.91 6.90
C GLY A 324 -9.08 2.05 7.78
N VAL A 325 -9.96 3.02 7.98
CA VAL A 325 -9.68 4.20 8.78
C VAL A 325 -10.80 4.48 9.77
N LEU A 326 -10.41 4.77 11.01
CA LEU A 326 -11.27 5.30 12.07
C LEU A 326 -11.12 6.83 12.09
N LEU A 327 -12.22 7.54 11.85
CA LEU A 327 -12.36 8.98 12.03
C LEU A 327 -13.11 9.23 13.33
N GLN A 328 -12.53 9.98 14.25
CA GLN A 328 -13.18 10.36 15.50
C GLN A 328 -13.13 11.87 15.69
N THR A 329 -14.27 12.44 15.91
CA THR A 329 -14.46 13.88 16.15
C THR A 329 -14.69 14.17 17.62
N THR A 330 -14.69 15.44 17.98
CA THR A 330 -15.01 15.87 19.34
C THR A 330 -16.54 15.92 19.56
N ARG A 331 -17.32 16.37 18.56
CA ARG A 331 -18.76 16.66 18.68
C ARG A 331 -19.65 15.74 17.86
N TYR A 332 -19.17 15.23 16.74
CA TYR A 332 -19.98 14.57 15.71
C TYR A 332 -19.83 13.03 15.70
N GLY A 333 -19.25 12.47 16.78
CA GLY A 333 -19.08 11.03 16.94
C GLY A 333 -17.88 10.45 16.19
N ALA A 334 -17.92 9.17 15.94
CA ALA A 334 -16.85 8.46 15.27
C ALA A 334 -17.38 7.53 14.18
N TYR A 335 -16.57 7.30 13.16
CA TYR A 335 -16.94 6.56 11.96
C TYR A 335 -15.75 5.74 11.46
N TRP A 336 -15.96 4.47 11.19
CA TRP A 336 -14.98 3.60 10.56
C TRP A 336 -15.44 3.28 9.14
N LEU A 337 -14.48 3.28 8.21
CA LEU A 337 -14.71 2.84 6.84
C LEU A 337 -13.48 2.15 6.28
N GLY A 338 -13.70 1.11 5.45
CA GLY A 338 -12.61 0.30 4.92
C GLY A 338 -13.11 -0.86 4.08
N TYR A 339 -12.23 -1.83 3.86
CA TYR A 339 -12.50 -3.06 3.14
C TYR A 339 -12.20 -4.26 4.01
N ARG A 340 -12.99 -5.31 3.87
CA ARG A 340 -12.69 -6.65 4.37
C ARG A 340 -12.74 -7.60 3.19
N ASN A 341 -11.62 -8.21 2.88
CA ASN A 341 -11.51 -9.17 1.80
C ASN A 341 -11.06 -10.53 2.32
N TYR A 342 -11.70 -11.58 1.87
CA TYR A 342 -11.40 -12.95 2.27
C TYR A 342 -10.37 -13.57 1.33
N HIS A 343 -9.51 -14.46 1.85
CA HIS A 343 -8.52 -15.14 1.03
C HIS A 343 -9.14 -16.03 -0.05
N HIS A 344 -10.30 -16.67 0.24
CA HIS A 344 -11.01 -17.47 -0.75
C HIS A 344 -11.56 -16.63 -1.92
N GLU A 345 -11.92 -15.35 -1.70
CA GLU A 345 -12.31 -14.42 -2.77
C GLU A 345 -11.09 -14.01 -3.60
N ALA A 346 -10.00 -13.66 -2.93
CA ALA A 346 -8.75 -13.29 -3.60
C ALA A 346 -8.13 -14.45 -4.40
N ALA A 347 -8.38 -15.70 -3.98
CA ALA A 347 -7.92 -16.89 -4.68
C ALA A 347 -8.46 -17.01 -6.12
N HIS A 348 -9.59 -16.36 -6.44
CA HIS A 348 -10.08 -16.26 -7.83
C HIS A 348 -9.08 -15.54 -8.75
N TYR A 349 -8.28 -14.64 -8.18
CA TYR A 349 -7.21 -13.91 -8.87
C TYR A 349 -5.82 -14.55 -8.63
N ASP A 350 -5.76 -15.79 -8.14
CA ASP A 350 -4.50 -16.50 -7.79
C ASP A 350 -3.60 -15.67 -6.85
N THR A 351 -4.21 -14.99 -5.88
CA THR A 351 -3.55 -14.12 -4.91
C THR A 351 -4.19 -14.21 -3.52
N ASN A 352 -3.58 -13.60 -2.51
CA ASN A 352 -4.18 -13.41 -1.19
C ASN A 352 -4.91 -12.06 -1.08
N ALA A 353 -5.67 -11.86 0.01
CA ALA A 353 -6.46 -10.66 0.22
C ALA A 353 -5.61 -9.38 0.24
N THR A 354 -4.50 -9.40 0.96
CA THR A 354 -3.59 -8.24 1.10
C THR A 354 -3.02 -7.79 -0.25
N LEU A 355 -2.48 -8.73 -1.04
CA LEU A 355 -1.93 -8.41 -2.37
C LEU A 355 -3.02 -7.98 -3.36
N MET A 356 -4.25 -8.52 -3.25
CA MET A 356 -5.39 -8.08 -4.05
C MET A 356 -5.74 -6.61 -3.74
N GLN A 357 -5.75 -6.22 -2.48
CA GLN A 357 -6.01 -4.85 -2.04
C GLN A 357 -4.95 -3.88 -2.58
N VAL A 358 -3.66 -4.22 -2.48
CA VAL A 358 -2.58 -3.40 -3.04
C VAL A 358 -2.73 -3.26 -4.56
N ALA A 359 -2.99 -4.38 -5.27
CA ALA A 359 -3.17 -4.36 -6.71
C ALA A 359 -4.39 -3.52 -7.14
N ALA A 360 -5.46 -3.50 -6.34
CA ALA A 360 -6.63 -2.65 -6.60
C ALA A 360 -6.27 -1.16 -6.56
N GLY A 361 -5.44 -0.73 -5.58
CA GLY A 361 -4.93 0.62 -5.51
C GLY A 361 -4.05 0.99 -6.71
N VAL A 362 -3.13 0.08 -7.10
CA VAL A 362 -2.30 0.26 -8.31
C VAL A 362 -3.15 0.42 -9.57
N LEU A 363 -4.19 -0.39 -9.72
CA LEU A 363 -5.13 -0.31 -10.85
C LEU A 363 -5.93 0.99 -10.85
N ALA A 364 -6.41 1.43 -9.69
CA ALA A 364 -7.15 2.69 -9.55
C ALA A 364 -6.28 3.90 -9.93
N GLY A 365 -5.06 3.97 -9.42
CA GLY A 365 -4.08 4.99 -9.79
C GLY A 365 -3.72 4.95 -11.27
N THR A 366 -3.57 3.75 -11.86
CA THR A 366 -3.32 3.58 -13.30
C THR A 366 -4.47 4.16 -14.13
N GLY A 367 -5.72 3.91 -13.76
CA GLY A 367 -6.88 4.46 -14.46
C GLY A 367 -6.93 6.00 -14.42
N ILE A 368 -6.53 6.62 -13.31
CA ILE A 368 -6.42 8.08 -13.22
C ILE A 368 -5.25 8.58 -14.06
N LEU A 369 -4.08 7.95 -13.96
CA LEU A 369 -2.88 8.34 -14.68
C LEU A 369 -3.08 8.38 -16.19
N LEU A 370 -3.82 7.41 -16.74
CA LEU A 370 -4.12 7.31 -18.15
C LEU A 370 -5.18 8.32 -18.65
N ARG A 371 -5.91 9.00 -17.75
CA ARG A 371 -6.92 10.02 -18.10
C ARG A 371 -6.33 11.43 -18.23
N GLN A 372 -5.13 11.56 -18.81
CA GLN A 372 -4.43 12.83 -19.05
C GLN A 372 -4.00 13.55 -17.76
N PHE A 373 -3.48 12.81 -16.82
CA PHE A 373 -2.91 13.37 -15.61
C PHE A 373 -1.51 13.94 -15.91
N SER A 374 -1.25 15.20 -15.54
CA SER A 374 -0.04 15.94 -15.92
C SER A 374 0.62 16.66 -14.76
N ARG A 375 0.75 15.98 -13.62
CA ARG A 375 1.45 16.51 -12.44
C ARG A 375 2.04 15.37 -11.61
N ILE A 376 2.93 15.70 -10.67
CA ILE A 376 3.34 14.75 -9.62
C ILE A 376 2.34 14.85 -8.47
N SER A 377 1.79 13.74 -8.06
CA SER A 377 0.81 13.64 -6.98
C SER A 377 1.01 12.41 -6.11
N VAL A 378 0.50 12.49 -4.92
CA VAL A 378 0.23 11.39 -4.01
C VAL A 378 -1.28 11.11 -3.98
N VAL A 379 -1.71 9.98 -3.42
CA VAL A 379 -3.12 9.56 -3.53
C VAL A 379 -4.08 10.51 -2.79
N GLU A 380 -3.67 11.10 -1.67
CA GLU A 380 -4.47 12.09 -0.93
C GLU A 380 -4.78 13.37 -1.71
N ASP A 381 -4.12 13.60 -2.84
CA ASP A 381 -4.33 14.76 -3.72
C ASP A 381 -5.14 14.41 -4.98
N LEU A 382 -5.50 13.15 -5.16
CA LEU A 382 -6.32 12.67 -6.27
C LEU A 382 -7.82 12.89 -5.99
N ASP A 383 -8.63 12.74 -7.04
CA ASP A 383 -10.07 12.64 -6.87
C ASP A 383 -10.40 11.28 -6.22
N HIS A 384 -10.71 11.33 -4.91
CA HIS A 384 -10.97 10.14 -4.11
C HIS A 384 -12.22 9.38 -4.59
N GLN A 385 -13.22 10.06 -5.19
CA GLN A 385 -14.41 9.39 -5.69
C GLN A 385 -14.07 8.51 -6.89
N ILE A 386 -13.39 9.06 -7.90
CA ILE A 386 -12.94 8.32 -9.09
C ILE A 386 -12.01 7.17 -8.72
N TYR A 387 -11.11 7.41 -7.76
CA TYR A 387 -10.17 6.42 -7.27
C TYR A 387 -10.90 5.23 -6.60
N LEU A 388 -11.77 5.54 -5.63
CA LEU A 388 -12.53 4.54 -4.87
C LEU A 388 -13.58 3.83 -5.70
N ASP A 389 -14.18 4.46 -6.70
CA ASP A 389 -15.10 3.79 -7.63
C ASP A 389 -14.40 2.61 -8.34
N THR A 390 -13.15 2.82 -8.79
CA THR A 390 -12.36 1.71 -9.39
C THR A 390 -12.04 0.64 -8.35
N VAL A 391 -11.65 1.03 -7.14
CA VAL A 391 -11.36 0.09 -6.04
C VAL A 391 -12.59 -0.75 -5.68
N CYS A 392 -13.77 -0.12 -5.58
CA CYS A 392 -15.03 -0.82 -5.27
C CYS A 392 -15.41 -1.90 -6.29
N HIS A 393 -15.06 -1.72 -7.56
CA HIS A 393 -15.31 -2.75 -8.57
C HIS A 393 -14.42 -3.98 -8.41
N ILE A 394 -13.30 -3.85 -7.70
CA ILE A 394 -12.33 -4.94 -7.49
C ILE A 394 -12.52 -5.57 -6.11
N LEU A 395 -12.61 -4.75 -5.06
CA LEU A 395 -12.66 -5.20 -3.68
C LEU A 395 -14.08 -5.34 -3.12
N GLY A 396 -15.10 -4.93 -3.88
CA GLY A 396 -16.47 -4.83 -3.39
C GLY A 396 -16.77 -3.47 -2.74
N PRO A 397 -17.95 -3.31 -2.12
CA PRO A 397 -18.38 -2.05 -1.53
C PRO A 397 -17.55 -1.69 -0.29
N ILE A 398 -17.36 -0.39 -0.07
CA ILE A 398 -16.78 0.11 1.19
C ILE A 398 -17.68 -0.32 2.35
N VAL A 399 -17.10 -0.95 3.36
CA VAL A 399 -17.77 -1.22 4.63
C VAL A 399 -17.71 0.05 5.46
N GLU A 400 -18.87 0.50 5.94
CA GLU A 400 -19.02 1.73 6.71
C GLU A 400 -19.69 1.44 8.04
N ARG A 401 -19.16 1.99 9.16
CA ARG A 401 -19.66 1.77 10.51
C ARG A 401 -19.66 3.05 11.33
N GLN A 402 -20.80 3.37 11.94
CA GLN A 402 -20.83 4.34 13.03
C GLN A 402 -20.34 3.67 14.31
N ILE A 403 -19.40 4.31 15.01
CA ILE A 403 -18.75 3.75 16.18
C ILE A 403 -19.46 4.21 17.45
N MET A 404 -19.72 3.27 18.35
CA MET A 404 -20.37 3.55 19.64
C MET A 404 -19.42 4.23 20.60
N THR A 405 -19.98 4.96 21.59
CA THR A 405 -19.18 5.77 22.55
C THR A 405 -18.26 4.96 23.45
N ASP A 406 -18.58 3.70 23.74
CA ASP A 406 -17.76 2.78 24.51
C ASP A 406 -16.60 2.16 23.71
N GLN A 407 -16.58 2.36 22.41
CA GLN A 407 -15.56 1.87 21.47
C GLN A 407 -14.62 2.97 20.97
N LEU A 408 -14.71 4.19 21.52
CA LEU A 408 -13.86 5.31 21.09
C LEU A 408 -12.38 5.04 21.38
N PHE A 409 -11.53 5.50 20.46
CA PHE A 409 -10.09 5.48 20.68
C PHE A 409 -9.69 6.51 21.72
N HIS A 410 -8.87 6.12 22.70
CA HIS A 410 -8.52 6.96 23.84
C HIS A 410 -7.15 7.65 23.72
N GLY A 411 -6.47 7.46 22.59
CA GLY A 411 -5.16 8.07 22.31
C GLY A 411 -3.97 7.17 22.65
N PHE A 412 -2.81 7.58 22.18
CA PHE A 412 -1.56 6.84 22.35
C PHE A 412 -0.89 7.10 23.72
N GLU A 413 -1.30 8.14 24.44
CA GLU A 413 -0.70 8.56 25.71
C GLU A 413 -1.15 7.74 26.94
N HIS A 414 -2.27 7.03 26.83
CA HIS A 414 -2.93 6.38 27.98
C HIS A 414 -2.74 4.86 28.03
N GLN A 415 -2.01 4.26 27.13
CA GLN A 415 -1.79 2.82 27.19
C GLN A 415 -0.47 2.49 27.88
N ARG A 416 -0.58 1.69 28.93
CA ARG A 416 0.58 1.12 29.64
C ARG A 416 1.37 0.27 28.65
N VAL A 417 2.60 0.66 28.36
CA VAL A 417 3.60 -0.21 27.76
C VAL A 417 3.64 -1.47 28.62
N GLY A 418 3.09 -2.56 28.11
CA GLY A 418 3.15 -3.85 28.78
C GLY A 418 4.60 -4.30 28.78
N ILE A 419 5.31 -4.03 29.87
CA ILE A 419 6.61 -4.63 30.11
C ILE A 419 6.34 -6.13 30.29
N ILE A 420 6.52 -6.89 29.23
CA ILE A 420 6.61 -8.34 29.33
C ILE A 420 7.94 -8.62 30.04
N ARG A 421 7.85 -9.04 31.32
CA ARG A 421 8.96 -9.55 32.11
C ARG A 421 9.42 -10.92 31.61
#